data_5f4c0c9a71d33273092054ecfdd39f9c
#
_entry.id   5f4c0c9a71d33273092054ecfdd39f9c
#
_cell.length_a   1.000
_cell.length_b   1.000
_cell.length_c   1.000
_cell.angle_alpha   90.00
_cell.angle_beta   90.00
_cell.angle_gamma   90.00
#
_symmetry.space_group_name_H-M   'P 1'
#
loop_
_entity.id
_entity.type
_entity.pdbx_description
1 polymer ?
#
loop_
_entity_poly.entity_id
_entity_poly.type
_entity_poly.pdbx_seq_one_letter_code
_entity_poly.pdbx_strand_id
1 'polypeptide(L)'
;MIQGAGSNVGKSMIVAGLARAAHLRGLSVAPFKPQNMSNNAAVTADGGEIGRAQALQARASGLAPLIDMNPVLLKPESETGAQVVVQGQRLTTARARDYAALKLTLMPRVLESFHRLAARHELIIVEGAGSPAEVNLRAGDIANMGFAQAAGVPVILLGDIDRGGVIAQLVGSHVVLAPEDAALIRGFAVNKFRGDASLFADGMAFIAARTGWTPLGIVPHFADAWRLPAEDAAEIVTRPGGPIRIAVPRLNRIANFDDLDPLSAEPDVSVTMIEPGRPLPGDAHLVLIPGTKSTIADLAAFRAEGWDIDLRAHLRRGGRIMGICGGY
;
A
#
# COMPACT_ATOMS: atom_id res chain seq x y z
N MET A 1 8.38 1.35 -14.75
CA MET A 1 7.21 1.36 -13.85
C MET A 1 6.86 -0.07 -13.47
N ILE A 2 6.58 -0.34 -12.21
CA ILE A 2 6.13 -1.65 -11.71
C ILE A 2 4.61 -1.60 -11.54
N GLN A 3 3.89 -2.41 -12.29
CA GLN A 3 2.44 -2.61 -12.15
C GLN A 3 2.14 -4.05 -11.70
N GLY A 4 0.98 -4.31 -11.14
CA GLY A 4 0.61 -5.63 -10.65
C GLY A 4 -0.50 -6.26 -11.48
N ALA A 5 -0.44 -7.56 -11.74
CA ALA A 5 -1.56 -8.30 -12.34
C ALA A 5 -2.79 -8.38 -11.40
N GLY A 6 -2.66 -7.90 -10.15
CA GLY A 6 -3.72 -7.82 -9.15
C GLY A 6 -3.31 -6.94 -7.97
N SER A 7 -4.22 -6.79 -7.00
CA SER A 7 -3.93 -6.14 -5.72
C SER A 7 -3.04 -7.04 -4.84
N ASN A 8 -2.25 -6.40 -3.97
CA ASN A 8 -1.39 -7.07 -2.97
C ASN A 8 -0.34 -8.05 -3.56
N VAL A 9 0.02 -7.90 -4.82
CA VAL A 9 1.06 -8.72 -5.47
C VAL A 9 2.47 -8.39 -4.98
N GLY A 10 2.64 -7.37 -4.12
CA GLY A 10 3.90 -6.96 -3.51
C GLY A 10 4.64 -5.86 -4.27
N LYS A 11 3.92 -5.02 -5.04
CA LYS A 11 4.51 -3.88 -5.79
C LYS A 11 5.38 -3.00 -4.91
N SER A 12 4.86 -2.54 -3.77
CA SER A 12 5.51 -1.56 -2.89
C SER A 12 6.84 -2.09 -2.35
N MET A 13 6.87 -3.38 -1.97
CA MET A 13 8.09 -4.04 -1.51
C MET A 13 9.12 -4.22 -2.64
N ILE A 14 8.68 -4.63 -3.83
CA ILE A 14 9.57 -4.77 -5.00
C ILE A 14 10.16 -3.42 -5.40
N VAL A 15 9.36 -2.35 -5.41
CA VAL A 15 9.85 -0.99 -5.68
C VAL A 15 10.86 -0.56 -4.63
N ALA A 16 10.59 -0.78 -3.34
CA ALA A 16 11.54 -0.50 -2.26
C ALA A 16 12.85 -1.28 -2.41
N GLY A 17 12.76 -2.57 -2.73
CA GLY A 17 13.93 -3.44 -2.95
C GLY A 17 14.77 -3.01 -4.16
N LEU A 18 14.14 -2.68 -5.28
CA LEU A 18 14.82 -2.17 -6.48
C LEU A 18 15.46 -0.81 -6.23
N ALA A 19 14.76 0.10 -5.54
CA ALA A 19 15.29 1.39 -5.14
C ALA A 19 16.51 1.24 -4.23
N ARG A 20 16.44 0.36 -3.23
CA ARG A 20 17.58 0.05 -2.36
C ARG A 20 18.75 -0.53 -3.14
N ALA A 21 18.50 -1.46 -4.04
CA ALA A 21 19.53 -2.08 -4.87
C ALA A 21 20.20 -1.08 -5.81
N ALA A 22 19.44 -0.14 -6.39
CA ALA A 22 19.97 0.94 -7.23
C ALA A 22 20.82 1.92 -6.40
N HIS A 23 20.31 2.35 -5.24
CA HIS A 23 21.03 3.23 -4.30
C HIS A 23 22.37 2.62 -3.86
N LEU A 24 22.39 1.34 -3.49
CA LEU A 24 23.61 0.64 -3.08
C LEU A 24 24.64 0.50 -4.21
N ARG A 25 24.21 0.64 -5.46
CA ARG A 25 25.10 0.69 -6.64
C ARG A 25 25.57 2.10 -6.99
N GLY A 26 25.23 3.10 -6.17
CA GLY A 26 25.63 4.48 -6.35
C GLY A 26 24.73 5.30 -7.29
N LEU A 27 23.59 4.76 -7.75
CA LEU A 27 22.66 5.51 -8.58
C LEU A 27 21.84 6.49 -7.73
N SER A 28 21.64 7.69 -8.25
CA SER A 28 20.67 8.64 -7.72
C SER A 28 19.27 8.18 -8.10
N VAL A 29 18.54 7.56 -7.17
CA VAL A 29 17.25 6.96 -7.42
C VAL A 29 16.15 7.58 -6.54
N ALA A 30 14.97 7.83 -7.10
CA ALA A 30 13.78 8.22 -6.34
C ALA A 30 12.58 7.33 -6.66
N PRO A 31 11.72 7.02 -5.67
CA PRO A 31 10.46 6.35 -5.89
C PRO A 31 9.41 7.36 -6.35
N PHE A 32 8.40 6.85 -7.06
CA PHE A 32 7.24 7.64 -7.47
C PHE A 32 5.98 6.78 -7.52
N LYS A 33 4.89 7.24 -6.96
CA LYS A 33 3.56 6.63 -7.11
C LYS A 33 2.57 7.71 -7.51
N PRO A 34 2.05 7.70 -8.73
CA PRO A 34 1.19 8.76 -9.26
C PRO A 34 -0.03 9.04 -8.38
N GLN A 35 -0.69 7.97 -7.95
CA GLN A 35 -1.83 8.00 -7.05
C GLN A 35 -1.72 6.88 -6.04
N ASN A 36 -1.99 7.19 -4.77
CA ASN A 36 -2.17 6.20 -3.72
C ASN A 36 -3.53 6.37 -3.03
N MET A 37 -4.04 5.28 -2.44
CA MET A 37 -5.22 5.29 -1.58
C MET A 37 -4.86 4.60 -0.27
N SER A 38 -4.70 5.37 0.81
CA SER A 38 -4.35 4.83 2.12
C SER A 38 -4.65 5.83 3.23
N ASN A 39 -5.07 5.35 4.39
CA ASN A 39 -5.11 6.12 5.63
C ASN A 39 -3.78 6.06 6.39
N ASN A 40 -2.83 5.24 5.93
CA ASN A 40 -1.49 5.17 6.48
C ASN A 40 -0.57 6.14 5.74
N ALA A 41 -0.27 7.26 6.35
CA ALA A 41 0.49 8.35 5.75
C ALA A 41 1.74 8.72 6.56
N ALA A 42 2.69 9.33 5.89
CA ALA A 42 3.90 9.89 6.49
C ALA A 42 4.03 11.37 6.15
N VAL A 43 4.52 12.13 7.11
CA VAL A 43 4.87 13.55 6.92
C VAL A 43 6.11 13.64 6.03
N THR A 44 6.12 14.64 5.15
CA THR A 44 7.25 14.91 4.25
C THR A 44 8.12 16.04 4.77
N ALA A 45 9.38 16.06 4.33
CA ALA A 45 10.34 17.09 4.73
C ALA A 45 9.94 18.50 4.23
N ASP A 46 9.17 18.58 3.17
CA ASP A 46 8.66 19.80 2.55
C ASP A 46 7.26 20.23 3.04
N GLY A 47 6.79 19.62 4.14
CA GLY A 47 5.62 20.10 4.89
C GLY A 47 4.26 19.57 4.40
N GLY A 48 4.26 18.45 3.67
CA GLY A 48 3.03 17.75 3.25
C GLY A 48 2.94 16.34 3.81
N GLU A 49 2.19 15.49 3.11
CA GLU A 49 2.04 14.06 3.44
C GLU A 49 2.01 13.20 2.18
N ILE A 50 2.53 11.98 2.31
CA ILE A 50 2.52 10.93 1.27
C ILE A 50 2.10 9.59 1.90
N GLY A 51 1.76 8.60 1.08
CA GLY A 51 1.50 7.25 1.56
C GLY A 51 2.71 6.64 2.27
N ARG A 52 2.47 5.81 3.30
CA ARG A 52 3.53 5.18 4.10
C ARG A 52 4.46 4.31 3.25
N ALA A 53 3.93 3.61 2.27
CA ALA A 53 4.73 2.80 1.35
C ALA A 53 5.78 3.64 0.60
N GLN A 54 5.41 4.85 0.15
CA GLN A 54 6.34 5.75 -0.54
C GLN A 54 7.37 6.35 0.40
N ALA A 55 7.03 6.56 1.69
CA ALA A 55 8.01 6.96 2.70
C ALA A 55 9.04 5.84 2.97
N LEU A 56 8.60 4.57 3.00
CA LEU A 56 9.51 3.42 3.04
C LEU A 56 10.44 3.38 1.82
N GLN A 57 9.90 3.59 0.62
CA GLN A 57 10.65 3.60 -0.63
C GLN A 57 11.65 4.76 -0.69
N ALA A 58 11.28 5.93 -0.18
CA ALA A 58 12.20 7.07 -0.03
C ALA A 58 13.39 6.71 0.86
N ARG A 59 13.11 6.12 2.03
CA ARG A 59 14.17 5.63 2.94
C ARG A 59 15.05 4.57 2.26
N ALA A 60 14.48 3.64 1.50
CA ALA A 60 15.21 2.64 0.73
C ALA A 60 16.15 3.29 -0.30
N SER A 61 15.75 4.42 -0.88
CA SER A 61 16.52 5.24 -1.81
C SER A 61 17.58 6.14 -1.12
N GLY A 62 17.65 6.16 0.21
CA GLY A 62 18.51 7.09 0.95
C GLY A 62 18.01 8.53 0.97
N LEU A 63 16.72 8.76 0.71
CA LEU A 63 16.09 10.08 0.61
C LEU A 63 15.13 10.35 1.77
N ALA A 64 14.97 11.62 2.12
CA ALA A 64 13.83 12.07 2.91
C ALA A 64 12.55 11.99 2.06
N PRO A 65 11.38 11.67 2.66
CA PRO A 65 10.10 11.73 1.96
C PRO A 65 9.80 13.14 1.45
N LEU A 66 9.36 13.25 0.19
CA LEU A 66 8.97 14.50 -0.47
C LEU A 66 7.57 14.34 -1.09
N ILE A 67 6.80 15.44 -1.15
CA ILE A 67 5.44 15.46 -1.71
C ILE A 67 5.40 14.96 -3.15
N ASP A 68 6.43 15.23 -3.93
CA ASP A 68 6.52 14.81 -5.34
C ASP A 68 6.57 13.29 -5.52
N MET A 69 6.93 12.53 -4.49
CA MET A 69 6.99 11.06 -4.57
C MET A 69 5.60 10.40 -4.61
N ASN A 70 4.56 11.10 -4.13
CA ASN A 70 3.18 10.66 -4.20
C ASN A 70 2.23 11.87 -4.37
N PRO A 71 2.13 12.43 -5.59
CA PRO A 71 1.42 13.69 -5.82
C PRO A 71 -0.08 13.63 -5.59
N VAL A 72 -0.70 12.45 -5.67
CA VAL A 72 -2.13 12.28 -5.37
C VAL A 72 -2.31 11.20 -4.31
N LEU A 73 -2.81 11.61 -3.14
CA LEU A 73 -3.15 10.70 -2.04
C LEU A 73 -4.64 10.81 -1.71
N LEU A 74 -5.32 9.67 -1.75
CA LEU A 74 -6.71 9.55 -1.35
C LEU A 74 -6.76 8.95 0.06
N LYS A 75 -7.44 9.64 0.97
CA LYS A 75 -7.64 9.18 2.36
C LYS A 75 -9.13 8.89 2.58
N PRO A 76 -9.57 7.62 2.57
CA PRO A 76 -10.96 7.27 2.82
C PRO A 76 -11.46 7.81 4.16
N GLU A 77 -12.53 8.62 4.13
CA GLU A 77 -13.17 9.22 5.33
C GLU A 77 -14.52 8.55 5.63
N SER A 78 -15.19 8.00 4.61
CA SER A 78 -16.48 7.34 4.72
C SER A 78 -16.58 6.18 3.71
N GLU A 79 -17.71 5.48 3.71
CA GLU A 79 -17.97 4.41 2.73
C GLU A 79 -17.97 4.92 1.27
N THR A 80 -18.29 6.18 1.07
CA THR A 80 -18.49 6.75 -0.28
C THR A 80 -17.60 7.94 -0.59
N GLY A 81 -16.78 8.42 0.37
CA GLY A 81 -15.98 9.63 0.23
C GLY A 81 -14.56 9.49 0.72
N ALA A 82 -13.64 10.16 0.02
CA ALA A 82 -12.25 10.25 0.39
C ALA A 82 -11.78 11.72 0.34
N GLN A 83 -10.91 12.07 1.28
CA GLN A 83 -10.14 13.31 1.19
C GLN A 83 -9.12 13.18 0.06
N VAL A 84 -9.09 14.14 -0.83
CA VAL A 84 -8.15 14.22 -1.94
C VAL A 84 -7.03 15.19 -1.57
N VAL A 85 -5.83 14.67 -1.43
CA VAL A 85 -4.61 15.45 -1.19
C VAL A 85 -3.81 15.47 -2.49
N VAL A 86 -3.43 16.66 -2.94
CA VAL A 86 -2.66 16.85 -4.18
C VAL A 86 -1.39 17.64 -3.86
N GLN A 87 -0.24 17.07 -4.20
CA GLN A 87 1.07 17.67 -3.90
C GLN A 87 1.18 18.13 -2.44
N GLY A 88 0.78 17.26 -1.50
CA GLY A 88 0.84 17.49 -0.07
C GLY A 88 -0.27 18.39 0.50
N GLN A 89 -1.12 18.98 -0.32
CA GLN A 89 -2.18 19.90 0.10
C GLN A 89 -3.56 19.28 -0.06
N ARG A 90 -4.42 19.42 0.96
CA ARG A 90 -5.82 19.02 0.85
C ARG A 90 -6.52 19.88 -0.21
N LEU A 91 -7.00 19.22 -1.27
CA LEU A 91 -7.76 19.89 -2.33
C LEU A 91 -9.25 19.91 -2.01
N THR A 92 -9.84 18.75 -1.72
CA THR A 92 -11.28 18.59 -1.49
C THR A 92 -11.57 17.26 -0.80
N THR A 93 -12.84 17.04 -0.45
CA THR A 93 -13.38 15.69 -0.19
C THR A 93 -14.30 15.34 -1.35
N ALA A 94 -14.09 14.20 -1.99
CA ALA A 94 -14.83 13.76 -3.17
C ALA A 94 -15.44 12.38 -2.97
N ARG A 95 -16.64 12.18 -3.51
CA ARG A 95 -17.23 10.86 -3.70
C ARG A 95 -16.59 10.19 -4.93
N ALA A 96 -16.68 8.86 -5.04
CA ALA A 96 -16.07 8.12 -6.13
C ALA A 96 -16.46 8.64 -7.53
N ARG A 97 -17.72 9.02 -7.74
CA ARG A 97 -18.20 9.59 -9.02
C ARG A 97 -17.58 10.96 -9.31
N ASP A 98 -17.50 11.83 -8.30
CA ASP A 98 -16.95 13.18 -8.44
C ASP A 98 -15.44 13.13 -8.66
N TYR A 99 -14.79 12.15 -8.03
CA TYR A 99 -13.37 11.89 -8.21
C TYR A 99 -13.02 11.47 -9.64
N ALA A 100 -13.87 10.72 -10.33
CA ALA A 100 -13.64 10.34 -11.72
C ALA A 100 -13.51 11.56 -12.65
N ALA A 101 -14.35 12.58 -12.46
CA ALA A 101 -14.22 13.85 -13.20
C ALA A 101 -12.97 14.63 -12.79
N LEU A 102 -12.65 14.65 -11.50
CA LEU A 102 -11.47 15.36 -10.98
C LEU A 102 -10.16 14.77 -11.51
N LYS A 103 -10.05 13.44 -11.67
CA LYS A 103 -8.85 12.77 -12.20
C LYS A 103 -8.34 13.38 -13.50
N LEU A 104 -9.23 13.78 -14.41
CA LEU A 104 -8.84 14.37 -15.69
C LEU A 104 -8.03 15.66 -15.51
N THR A 105 -8.26 16.40 -14.43
CA THR A 105 -7.55 17.63 -14.10
C THR A 105 -6.26 17.42 -13.31
N LEU A 106 -6.05 16.19 -12.77
CA LEU A 106 -4.91 15.89 -11.92
C LEU A 106 -3.68 15.40 -12.68
N MET A 107 -3.83 14.85 -13.90
CA MET A 107 -2.69 14.34 -14.69
C MET A 107 -1.57 15.39 -14.87
N PRO A 108 -1.85 16.68 -15.20
CA PRO A 108 -0.78 17.68 -15.27
C PRO A 108 0.02 17.83 -13.98
N ARG A 109 -0.65 17.77 -12.81
CA ARG A 109 0.01 17.85 -11.50
C ARG A 109 0.87 16.61 -11.21
N VAL A 110 0.39 15.44 -11.62
CA VAL A 110 1.13 14.19 -11.51
C VAL A 110 2.40 14.24 -12.35
N LEU A 111 2.30 14.66 -13.62
CA LEU A 111 3.43 14.80 -14.53
C LEU A 111 4.42 15.87 -14.06
N GLU A 112 3.94 16.98 -13.53
CA GLU A 112 4.79 18.04 -12.95
C GLU A 112 5.68 17.47 -11.83
N SER A 113 5.10 16.73 -10.87
CA SER A 113 5.87 16.11 -9.79
C SER A 113 6.86 15.05 -10.32
N PHE A 114 6.42 14.23 -11.29
CA PHE A 114 7.30 13.25 -11.92
C PHE A 114 8.50 13.91 -12.59
N HIS A 115 8.30 14.97 -13.37
CA HIS A 115 9.38 15.67 -14.06
C HIS A 115 10.31 16.40 -13.09
N ARG A 116 9.80 16.93 -11.95
CA ARG A 116 10.65 17.52 -10.91
C ARG A 116 11.60 16.48 -10.30
N LEU A 117 11.13 15.26 -10.05
CA LEU A 117 12.00 14.17 -9.58
C LEU A 117 12.96 13.70 -10.67
N ALA A 118 12.49 13.53 -11.91
CA ALA A 118 13.30 13.09 -13.03
C ALA A 118 14.43 14.07 -13.38
N ALA A 119 14.25 15.37 -13.11
CA ALA A 119 15.29 16.37 -13.28
C ALA A 119 16.42 16.31 -12.20
N ARG A 120 16.19 15.61 -11.08
CA ARG A 120 17.09 15.54 -9.93
C ARG A 120 17.74 14.18 -9.74
N HIS A 121 17.18 13.13 -10.34
CA HIS A 121 17.59 11.76 -10.13
C HIS A 121 17.80 11.04 -11.45
N GLU A 122 18.80 10.16 -11.50
CA GLU A 122 19.15 9.36 -12.68
C GLU A 122 18.10 8.28 -12.99
N LEU A 123 17.43 7.80 -11.93
CA LEU A 123 16.45 6.71 -12.03
C LEU A 123 15.20 7.04 -11.21
N ILE A 124 14.03 6.98 -11.85
CA ILE A 124 12.75 7.02 -11.15
C ILE A 124 12.10 5.64 -11.23
N ILE A 125 11.84 5.03 -10.07
CA ILE A 125 11.12 3.76 -10.00
C ILE A 125 9.66 4.06 -9.65
N VAL A 126 8.79 3.84 -10.63
CA VAL A 126 7.36 4.16 -10.50
C VAL A 126 6.58 2.94 -10.05
N GLU A 127 5.68 3.13 -9.08
CA GLU A 127 4.72 2.13 -8.61
C GLU A 127 3.32 2.43 -9.15
N GLY A 128 2.67 1.44 -9.77
CA GLY A 128 1.26 1.52 -10.15
C GLY A 128 0.29 1.21 -8.99
N ALA A 129 -0.98 1.43 -9.21
CA ALA A 129 -2.06 1.16 -8.24
C ALA A 129 -3.02 0.09 -8.77
N GLY A 130 -3.32 -0.95 -7.98
CA GLY A 130 -4.19 -2.05 -8.40
C GLY A 130 -3.64 -2.83 -9.59
N SER A 131 -4.46 -3.07 -10.61
CA SER A 131 -4.11 -3.80 -11.81
C SER A 131 -4.44 -2.99 -13.08
N PRO A 132 -3.56 -2.98 -14.10
CA PRO A 132 -3.88 -2.38 -15.40
C PRO A 132 -4.95 -3.16 -16.17
N ALA A 133 -5.20 -4.43 -15.79
CA ALA A 133 -6.22 -5.26 -16.40
C ALA A 133 -7.66 -4.90 -15.99
N GLU A 134 -7.84 -3.95 -15.06
CA GLU A 134 -9.13 -3.34 -14.76
C GLU A 134 -9.50 -2.30 -15.84
N VAL A 135 -9.71 -2.79 -17.06
CA VAL A 135 -9.89 -1.97 -18.28
C VAL A 135 -11.13 -1.06 -18.21
N ASN A 136 -12.11 -1.39 -17.38
CA ASN A 136 -13.26 -0.54 -17.07
C ASN A 136 -12.88 0.76 -16.35
N LEU A 137 -11.69 0.82 -15.73
CA LEU A 137 -11.16 2.00 -15.05
C LEU A 137 -10.13 2.76 -15.89
N ARG A 138 -9.85 2.31 -17.14
CA ARG A 138 -8.80 2.87 -17.99
C ARG A 138 -9.07 4.33 -18.37
N ALA A 139 -10.33 4.70 -18.60
CA ALA A 139 -10.70 6.07 -18.90
C ALA A 139 -10.36 6.99 -17.71
N GLY A 140 -9.52 8.02 -17.96
CA GLY A 140 -9.05 8.93 -16.92
C GLY A 140 -8.05 8.32 -15.92
N ASP A 141 -7.41 7.19 -16.28
CA ASP A 141 -6.38 6.56 -15.44
C ASP A 141 -5.14 7.46 -15.32
N ILE A 142 -4.82 7.81 -14.08
CA ILE A 142 -3.60 8.58 -13.73
C ILE A 142 -2.59 7.75 -12.94
N ALA A 143 -2.87 6.46 -12.73
CA ALA A 143 -2.13 5.62 -11.79
C ALA A 143 -1.38 4.45 -12.44
N ASN A 144 -1.84 3.98 -13.60
CA ASN A 144 -1.29 2.83 -14.31
C ASN A 144 -0.94 3.17 -15.77
N MET A 145 -1.65 2.58 -16.75
CA MET A 145 -1.32 2.73 -18.16
C MET A 145 -1.52 4.16 -18.68
N GLY A 146 -2.51 4.90 -18.16
CA GLY A 146 -2.70 6.30 -18.52
C GLY A 146 -1.51 7.16 -18.13
N PHE A 147 -0.97 6.98 -16.92
CA PHE A 147 0.29 7.64 -16.54
C PHE A 147 1.47 7.12 -17.36
N ALA A 148 1.60 5.80 -17.54
CA ALA A 148 2.71 5.22 -18.28
C ALA A 148 2.80 5.75 -19.72
N GLN A 149 1.66 5.90 -20.41
CA GLN A 149 1.59 6.53 -21.74
C GLN A 149 1.98 8.00 -21.71
N ALA A 150 1.38 8.76 -20.77
CA ALA A 150 1.60 10.20 -20.69
C ALA A 150 3.05 10.57 -20.33
N ALA A 151 3.71 9.76 -19.51
CA ALA A 151 5.09 9.96 -19.09
C ALA A 151 6.11 9.22 -19.98
N GLY A 152 5.68 8.39 -20.93
CA GLY A 152 6.55 7.60 -21.81
C GLY A 152 7.37 6.54 -21.08
N VAL A 153 6.85 5.96 -20.00
CA VAL A 153 7.58 5.01 -19.13
C VAL A 153 7.28 3.56 -19.49
N PRO A 154 8.29 2.69 -19.65
CA PRO A 154 8.10 1.27 -19.85
C PRO A 154 7.56 0.61 -18.56
N VAL A 155 6.78 -0.47 -18.76
CA VAL A 155 6.11 -1.19 -17.66
C VAL A 155 6.70 -2.60 -17.51
N ILE A 156 6.84 -3.01 -16.25
CA ILE A 156 7.08 -4.40 -15.84
C ILE A 156 5.84 -4.85 -15.07
N LEU A 157 5.24 -5.96 -15.47
CA LEU A 157 4.07 -6.53 -14.82
C LEU A 157 4.48 -7.57 -13.78
N LEU A 158 4.00 -7.43 -12.55
CA LEU A 158 4.30 -8.32 -11.44
C LEU A 158 3.12 -9.25 -11.16
N GLY A 159 3.34 -10.56 -11.18
CA GLY A 159 2.37 -11.58 -10.79
C GLY A 159 2.63 -12.12 -9.38
N ASP A 160 1.60 -12.55 -8.68
CA ASP A 160 1.67 -13.20 -7.36
C ASP A 160 1.36 -14.70 -7.51
N ILE A 161 2.34 -15.56 -7.19
CA ILE A 161 2.15 -17.01 -7.30
C ILE A 161 1.53 -17.63 -6.04
N ASP A 162 1.63 -16.97 -4.90
CA ASP A 162 1.20 -17.52 -3.60
C ASP A 162 -0.33 -17.76 -3.55
N ARG A 163 -1.09 -17.00 -4.35
CA ARG A 163 -2.55 -17.13 -4.47
C ARG A 163 -3.01 -18.16 -5.50
N GLY A 164 -2.09 -18.69 -6.30
CA GLY A 164 -2.41 -19.51 -7.46
C GLY A 164 -2.92 -18.72 -8.68
N GLY A 165 -2.92 -19.35 -9.86
CA GLY A 165 -3.44 -18.77 -11.09
C GLY A 165 -2.58 -17.68 -11.74
N VAL A 166 -1.30 -17.49 -11.35
CA VAL A 166 -0.43 -16.43 -11.84
C VAL A 166 -0.25 -16.45 -13.37
N ILE A 167 -0.19 -17.62 -13.98
CA ILE A 167 -0.11 -17.76 -15.45
C ILE A 167 -1.35 -17.16 -16.10
N ALA A 168 -2.53 -17.54 -15.62
CA ALA A 168 -3.79 -17.01 -16.16
C ALA A 168 -3.92 -15.49 -15.95
N GLN A 169 -3.47 -14.96 -14.80
CA GLN A 169 -3.49 -13.52 -14.52
C GLN A 169 -2.59 -12.75 -15.49
N LEU A 170 -1.34 -13.20 -15.72
CA LEU A 170 -0.40 -12.51 -16.59
C LEU A 170 -0.82 -12.61 -18.07
N VAL A 171 -1.17 -13.80 -18.55
CA VAL A 171 -1.65 -13.99 -19.92
C VAL A 171 -3.01 -13.30 -20.12
N GLY A 172 -3.93 -13.40 -19.17
CA GLY A 172 -5.21 -12.71 -19.19
C GLY A 172 -5.06 -11.18 -19.23
N SER A 173 -4.11 -10.63 -18.48
CA SER A 173 -3.81 -9.20 -18.54
C SER A 173 -3.38 -8.78 -19.95
N HIS A 174 -2.53 -9.56 -20.61
CA HIS A 174 -2.14 -9.29 -22.00
C HIS A 174 -3.34 -9.28 -22.96
N VAL A 175 -4.26 -10.22 -22.77
CA VAL A 175 -5.43 -10.38 -23.67
C VAL A 175 -6.46 -9.26 -23.52
N VAL A 176 -6.67 -8.76 -22.29
CA VAL A 176 -7.71 -7.75 -22.02
C VAL A 176 -7.24 -6.32 -22.24
N LEU A 177 -5.93 -6.06 -22.21
CA LEU A 177 -5.36 -4.74 -22.43
C LEU A 177 -5.50 -4.31 -23.91
N ALA A 178 -5.73 -3.02 -24.13
CA ALA A 178 -5.63 -2.43 -25.47
C ALA A 178 -4.20 -2.60 -26.02
N PRO A 179 -4.03 -2.78 -27.35
CA PRO A 179 -2.71 -3.03 -27.94
C PRO A 179 -1.66 -1.97 -27.59
N GLU A 180 -2.04 -0.70 -27.51
CA GLU A 180 -1.16 0.40 -27.15
C GLU A 180 -0.69 0.34 -25.68
N ASP A 181 -1.54 -0.13 -24.76
CA ASP A 181 -1.18 -0.37 -23.38
C ASP A 181 -0.29 -1.60 -23.22
N ALA A 182 -0.67 -2.71 -23.88
CA ALA A 182 0.12 -3.94 -23.87
C ALA A 182 1.54 -3.73 -24.42
N ALA A 183 1.70 -2.86 -25.42
CA ALA A 183 2.99 -2.52 -26.01
C ALA A 183 3.95 -1.79 -25.06
N LEU A 184 3.45 -1.15 -24.00
CA LEU A 184 4.29 -0.54 -22.98
C LEU A 184 4.90 -1.56 -22.02
N ILE A 185 4.31 -2.76 -21.90
CA ILE A 185 4.81 -3.81 -21.02
C ILE A 185 6.00 -4.49 -21.69
N ARG A 186 7.19 -4.29 -21.13
CA ARG A 186 8.45 -4.83 -21.64
C ARG A 186 8.83 -6.17 -21.04
N GLY A 187 8.31 -6.47 -19.85
CA GLY A 187 8.63 -7.70 -19.17
C GLY A 187 7.71 -7.98 -17.99
N PHE A 188 7.89 -9.15 -17.42
CA PHE A 188 7.17 -9.57 -16.23
C PHE A 188 8.08 -10.26 -15.23
N ALA A 189 7.66 -10.25 -13.96
CA ALA A 189 8.28 -11.04 -12.90
C ALA A 189 7.20 -11.73 -12.09
N VAL A 190 7.57 -12.84 -11.43
CA VAL A 190 6.69 -13.60 -10.55
C VAL A 190 7.19 -13.47 -9.13
N ASN A 191 6.33 -13.02 -8.22
CA ASN A 191 6.68 -12.72 -6.83
C ASN A 191 6.10 -13.74 -5.86
N LYS A 192 6.65 -13.75 -4.64
CA LYS A 192 6.26 -14.56 -3.49
C LYS A 192 6.43 -16.06 -3.70
N PHE A 193 7.41 -16.44 -4.48
CA PHE A 193 7.66 -17.85 -4.76
C PHE A 193 8.18 -18.60 -3.53
N ARG A 194 7.57 -19.76 -3.22
CA ARG A 194 8.00 -20.62 -2.13
C ARG A 194 8.58 -21.91 -2.68
N GLY A 195 9.68 -22.37 -2.12
CA GLY A 195 10.35 -23.59 -2.53
C GLY A 195 11.31 -23.42 -3.71
N ASP A 196 11.45 -24.45 -4.53
CA ASP A 196 12.39 -24.48 -5.65
C ASP A 196 11.85 -23.76 -6.88
N ALA A 197 12.41 -22.58 -7.17
CA ALA A 197 12.02 -21.73 -8.29
C ALA A 197 12.24 -22.39 -9.67
N SER A 198 13.13 -23.39 -9.78
CA SER A 198 13.38 -24.10 -11.03
C SER A 198 12.14 -24.86 -11.54
N LEU A 199 11.26 -25.28 -10.63
CA LEU A 199 10.01 -25.96 -10.97
C LEU A 199 9.01 -25.08 -11.74
N PHE A 200 9.23 -23.77 -11.76
CA PHE A 200 8.37 -22.83 -12.50
C PHE A 200 9.00 -22.29 -13.79
N ALA A 201 10.12 -22.88 -14.24
CA ALA A 201 10.81 -22.47 -15.46
C ALA A 201 9.90 -22.56 -16.71
N ASP A 202 9.17 -23.67 -16.84
CA ASP A 202 8.20 -23.86 -17.94
C ASP A 202 7.03 -22.88 -17.87
N GLY A 203 6.60 -22.51 -16.67
CA GLY A 203 5.59 -21.47 -16.47
C GLY A 203 6.06 -20.10 -16.96
N MET A 204 7.30 -19.72 -16.66
CA MET A 204 7.92 -18.50 -17.17
C MET A 204 8.02 -18.50 -18.70
N ALA A 205 8.49 -19.62 -19.29
CA ALA A 205 8.59 -19.79 -20.73
C ALA A 205 7.22 -19.73 -21.41
N PHE A 206 6.19 -20.37 -20.83
CA PHE A 206 4.82 -20.33 -21.33
C PHE A 206 4.25 -18.90 -21.37
N ILE A 207 4.41 -18.13 -20.29
CA ILE A 207 3.95 -16.75 -20.24
C ILE A 207 4.66 -15.91 -21.31
N ALA A 208 5.99 -16.01 -21.41
CA ALA A 208 6.79 -15.29 -22.39
C ALA A 208 6.33 -15.60 -23.84
N ALA A 209 6.10 -16.87 -24.16
CA ALA A 209 5.64 -17.28 -25.48
C ALA A 209 4.24 -16.74 -25.84
N ARG A 210 3.34 -16.60 -24.84
CA ARG A 210 1.98 -16.11 -25.05
C ARG A 210 1.87 -14.60 -25.12
N THR A 211 2.75 -13.88 -24.43
CA THR A 211 2.65 -12.43 -24.26
C THR A 211 3.71 -11.66 -25.07
N GLY A 212 4.79 -12.29 -25.45
CA GLY A 212 5.96 -11.62 -26.02
C GLY A 212 6.77 -10.81 -25.00
N TRP A 213 6.41 -10.84 -23.71
CA TRP A 213 7.11 -10.11 -22.66
C TRP A 213 8.36 -10.82 -22.20
N THR A 214 9.40 -10.04 -21.85
CA THR A 214 10.66 -10.59 -21.33
C THR A 214 10.46 -11.15 -19.92
N PRO A 215 10.79 -12.43 -19.64
CA PRO A 215 10.79 -12.98 -18.30
C PRO A 215 11.99 -12.41 -17.52
N LEU A 216 11.71 -11.60 -16.49
CA LEU A 216 12.74 -10.93 -15.69
C LEU A 216 13.19 -11.76 -14.47
N GLY A 217 12.43 -12.80 -14.13
CA GLY A 217 12.79 -13.71 -13.07
C GLY A 217 11.68 -13.94 -12.05
N ILE A 218 12.06 -14.72 -11.04
CA ILE A 218 11.20 -15.13 -9.93
C ILE A 218 11.77 -14.53 -8.65
N VAL A 219 10.92 -13.86 -7.88
CA VAL A 219 11.28 -13.29 -6.59
C VAL A 219 10.81 -14.24 -5.48
N PRO A 220 11.73 -14.73 -4.65
CA PRO A 220 11.37 -15.58 -3.52
C PRO A 220 10.45 -14.88 -2.53
N HIS A 221 9.66 -15.67 -1.81
CA HIS A 221 8.88 -15.16 -0.69
C HIS A 221 9.82 -14.58 0.38
N PHE A 222 9.59 -13.32 0.73
CA PHE A 222 10.37 -12.62 1.75
C PHE A 222 9.70 -12.82 3.12
N ALA A 223 10.25 -13.69 3.95
CA ALA A 223 9.67 -14.05 5.24
C ALA A 223 9.59 -12.87 6.22
N ASP A 224 10.54 -11.92 6.14
CA ASP A 224 10.60 -10.75 6.99
C ASP A 224 9.78 -9.54 6.48
N ALA A 225 8.98 -9.72 5.43
CA ALA A 225 8.13 -8.64 4.88
C ALA A 225 7.25 -7.97 5.95
N TRP A 226 6.85 -8.71 6.95
CA TRP A 226 6.05 -8.25 8.07
C TRP A 226 6.74 -7.18 8.96
N ARG A 227 8.06 -7.05 8.87
CA ARG A 227 8.82 -6.01 9.58
C ARG A 227 8.77 -4.66 8.88
N LEU A 228 8.23 -4.63 7.67
CA LEU A 228 8.03 -3.41 6.91
C LEU A 228 6.62 -2.86 7.17
N PRO A 229 6.46 -1.52 7.20
CA PRO A 229 5.14 -0.92 7.39
C PRO A 229 4.14 -1.43 6.35
N ALA A 230 2.99 -1.89 6.80
CA ALA A 230 1.91 -2.31 5.92
C ALA A 230 1.30 -1.10 5.18
N GLU A 231 0.89 -1.29 3.93
CA GLU A 231 0.24 -0.24 3.13
C GLU A 231 -1.23 -0.10 3.49
N ASP A 232 -1.92 -1.23 3.70
CA ASP A 232 -3.35 -1.28 3.94
C ASP A 232 -3.69 -1.90 5.31
N ALA A 233 -4.78 -1.41 5.92
CA ALA A 233 -5.30 -1.94 7.19
C ALA A 233 -5.72 -3.42 7.12
N ALA A 234 -6.03 -3.93 5.92
CA ALA A 234 -6.32 -5.34 5.70
C ALA A 234 -5.12 -6.28 5.96
N GLU A 235 -3.90 -5.74 5.96
CA GLU A 235 -2.67 -6.48 6.24
C GLU A 235 -2.34 -6.56 7.75
N ILE A 236 -3.11 -5.85 8.60
CA ILE A 236 -2.93 -5.93 10.05
C ILE A 236 -3.40 -7.30 10.53
N VAL A 237 -2.48 -8.08 11.04
CA VAL A 237 -2.76 -9.42 11.58
C VAL A 237 -2.45 -9.49 13.07
N THR A 238 -3.24 -10.30 13.79
CA THR A 238 -2.90 -10.69 15.15
C THR A 238 -1.59 -11.46 15.16
N ARG A 239 -0.66 -11.07 16.03
CA ARG A 239 0.60 -11.79 16.23
C ARG A 239 0.64 -12.35 17.64
N PRO A 240 0.57 -13.67 17.77
CA PRO A 240 0.86 -14.33 19.04
C PRO A 240 2.33 -14.08 19.38
N GLY A 241 2.57 -13.65 20.59
CA GLY A 241 3.91 -13.30 21.09
C GLY A 241 4.04 -13.72 22.56
N GLY A 242 4.67 -12.83 23.33
CA GLY A 242 4.96 -13.05 24.75
C GLY A 242 3.76 -12.89 25.70
N PRO A 243 4.06 -12.91 26.99
CA PRO A 243 3.04 -12.88 28.07
C PRO A 243 2.31 -11.54 28.20
N ILE A 244 2.87 -10.43 27.67
CA ILE A 244 2.23 -9.11 27.74
C ILE A 244 1.19 -9.02 26.62
N ARG A 245 -0.11 -9.04 26.99
CA ARG A 245 -1.23 -9.04 26.04
C ARG A 245 -1.78 -7.63 25.83
N ILE A 246 -1.74 -7.15 24.59
CA ILE A 246 -2.32 -5.88 24.16
C ILE A 246 -3.50 -6.19 23.23
N ALA A 247 -4.69 -5.70 23.61
CA ALA A 247 -5.89 -5.79 22.80
C ALA A 247 -6.10 -4.48 22.05
N VAL A 248 -6.33 -4.56 20.73
CA VAL A 248 -6.54 -3.38 19.86
C VAL A 248 -7.87 -3.54 19.15
N PRO A 249 -8.91 -2.74 19.50
CA PRO A 249 -10.17 -2.76 18.77
C PRO A 249 -9.96 -2.30 17.32
N ARG A 250 -10.46 -3.08 16.34
CA ARG A 250 -10.39 -2.72 14.93
C ARG A 250 -11.44 -1.66 14.61
N LEU A 251 -11.01 -0.40 14.60
CA LEU A 251 -11.85 0.72 14.18
C LEU A 251 -12.06 0.69 12.66
N ASN A 252 -13.21 1.17 12.19
CA ASN A 252 -13.56 1.15 10.76
C ASN A 252 -12.60 2.01 9.90
N ARG A 253 -12.05 3.08 10.47
CA ARG A 253 -11.16 4.02 9.79
C ARG A 253 -9.82 4.16 10.52
N ILE A 254 -9.30 3.04 10.99
CA ILE A 254 -7.97 2.99 11.60
C ILE A 254 -6.95 3.67 10.69
N ALA A 255 -6.10 4.52 11.26
CA ALA A 255 -5.07 5.27 10.56
C ALA A 255 -3.72 5.13 11.27
N ASN A 256 -2.63 5.17 10.52
CA ASN A 256 -1.26 5.02 11.02
C ASN A 256 -1.11 3.76 11.91
N PHE A 257 -1.68 2.66 11.45
CA PHE A 257 -1.69 1.39 12.18
C PHE A 257 -0.29 0.77 12.33
N ASP A 258 0.72 1.27 11.64
CA ASP A 258 2.13 0.97 11.85
C ASP A 258 2.66 1.46 13.22
N ASP A 259 1.89 2.25 13.98
CA ASP A 259 2.12 2.52 15.39
C ASP A 259 2.15 1.21 16.24
N LEU A 260 1.53 0.14 15.75
CA LEU A 260 1.51 -1.18 16.39
C LEU A 260 2.74 -2.04 16.06
N ASP A 261 3.47 -1.72 15.01
CA ASP A 261 4.59 -2.54 14.51
C ASP A 261 5.73 -2.69 15.54
N PRO A 262 6.17 -1.63 16.25
CA PRO A 262 7.19 -1.76 17.28
C PRO A 262 6.76 -2.70 18.41
N LEU A 263 5.48 -2.63 18.83
CA LEU A 263 4.92 -3.51 19.87
C LEU A 263 4.86 -4.95 19.38
N SER A 264 4.48 -5.16 18.12
CA SER A 264 4.40 -6.48 17.48
C SER A 264 5.78 -7.10 17.25
N ALA A 265 6.84 -6.30 17.22
CA ALA A 265 8.22 -6.76 17.06
C ALA A 265 8.87 -7.18 18.39
N GLU A 266 8.30 -6.77 19.53
CA GLU A 266 8.81 -7.16 20.85
C GLU A 266 8.48 -8.62 21.17
N PRO A 267 9.47 -9.46 21.54
CA PRO A 267 9.27 -10.88 21.76
C PRO A 267 8.34 -11.19 22.95
N ASP A 268 8.28 -10.30 23.94
CA ASP A 268 7.47 -10.47 25.14
C ASP A 268 6.04 -9.90 24.99
N VAL A 269 5.71 -9.34 23.84
CA VAL A 269 4.41 -8.68 23.59
C VAL A 269 3.59 -9.50 22.58
N SER A 270 2.30 -9.62 22.89
CA SER A 270 1.29 -10.18 22.00
C SER A 270 0.27 -9.10 21.65
N VAL A 271 0.20 -8.68 20.39
CA VAL A 271 -0.79 -7.71 19.91
C VAL A 271 -1.93 -8.44 19.21
N THR A 272 -3.14 -8.29 19.74
CA THR A 272 -4.35 -8.94 19.21
C THR A 272 -5.33 -7.91 18.70
N MET A 273 -5.65 -7.98 17.39
CA MET A 273 -6.74 -7.21 16.80
C MET A 273 -8.09 -7.82 17.19
N ILE A 274 -8.97 -6.99 17.74
CA ILE A 274 -10.31 -7.41 18.13
C ILE A 274 -11.29 -6.98 17.05
N GLU A 275 -11.83 -7.97 16.34
CA GLU A 275 -12.77 -7.74 15.26
C GLU A 275 -14.14 -7.31 15.78
N PRO A 276 -14.93 -6.51 15.03
CA PRO A 276 -16.32 -6.21 15.35
C PRO A 276 -17.14 -7.48 15.67
N GLY A 277 -18.06 -7.37 16.60
CA GLY A 277 -18.85 -8.51 17.11
C GLY A 277 -18.12 -9.34 18.17
N ARG A 278 -16.90 -8.98 18.58
CA ARG A 278 -16.17 -9.66 19.65
C ARG A 278 -15.90 -8.73 20.83
N PRO A 279 -16.09 -9.20 22.07
CA PRO A 279 -15.79 -8.40 23.26
C PRO A 279 -14.29 -8.18 23.43
N LEU A 280 -13.91 -7.12 24.13
CA LEU A 280 -12.52 -6.92 24.55
C LEU A 280 -12.13 -8.01 25.57
N PRO A 281 -10.98 -8.68 25.40
CA PRO A 281 -10.59 -9.79 26.26
C PRO A 281 -10.33 -9.33 27.69
N GLY A 282 -10.88 -10.09 28.66
CA GLY A 282 -10.78 -9.77 30.07
C GLY A 282 -9.38 -9.92 30.67
N ASP A 283 -8.50 -10.62 29.98
CA ASP A 283 -7.13 -10.94 30.37
C ASP A 283 -6.06 -10.07 29.68
N ALA A 284 -6.47 -9.06 28.91
CA ALA A 284 -5.54 -8.07 28.36
C ALA A 284 -4.87 -7.27 29.48
N HIS A 285 -3.58 -6.97 29.33
CA HIS A 285 -2.85 -6.07 30.21
C HIS A 285 -3.05 -4.60 29.81
N LEU A 286 -3.19 -4.37 28.51
CA LEU A 286 -3.42 -3.06 27.92
C LEU A 286 -4.51 -3.17 26.85
N VAL A 287 -5.46 -2.24 26.86
CA VAL A 287 -6.31 -1.95 25.70
C VAL A 287 -5.75 -0.69 25.03
N LEU A 288 -5.31 -0.84 23.79
CA LEU A 288 -4.77 0.25 22.97
C LEU A 288 -5.81 0.64 21.92
N ILE A 289 -6.36 1.85 22.02
CA ILE A 289 -7.30 2.41 21.04
C ILE A 289 -6.46 3.13 19.99
N PRO A 290 -6.43 2.64 18.73
CA PRO A 290 -5.54 3.17 17.68
C PRO A 290 -6.03 4.51 17.14
N GLY A 291 -5.18 5.17 16.36
CA GLY A 291 -5.56 6.36 15.61
C GLY A 291 -6.66 6.08 14.59
N THR A 292 -7.50 7.07 14.34
CA THR A 292 -8.58 6.99 13.35
C THR A 292 -8.69 8.25 12.52
N LYS A 293 -9.12 8.08 11.26
CA LYS A 293 -9.43 9.19 10.34
C LYS A 293 -10.82 9.79 10.61
N SER A 294 -11.71 9.09 11.31
CA SER A 294 -13.12 9.50 11.53
C SER A 294 -13.53 9.30 12.98
N THR A 295 -12.99 10.13 13.89
CA THR A 295 -13.13 9.99 15.34
C THR A 295 -14.58 9.86 15.79
N ILE A 296 -15.51 10.70 15.31
CA ILE A 296 -16.91 10.69 15.73
C ILE A 296 -17.63 9.40 15.30
N ALA A 297 -17.43 9.00 14.02
CA ALA A 297 -18.07 7.79 13.49
C ALA A 297 -17.50 6.52 14.13
N ASP A 298 -16.19 6.47 14.34
CA ASP A 298 -15.55 5.32 14.97
C ASP A 298 -15.87 5.25 16.48
N LEU A 299 -16.06 6.37 17.16
CA LEU A 299 -16.59 6.37 18.53
C LEU A 299 -18.03 5.81 18.59
N ALA A 300 -18.87 6.16 17.62
CA ALA A 300 -20.22 5.62 17.54
C ALA A 300 -20.19 4.09 17.29
N ALA A 301 -19.34 3.61 16.39
CA ALA A 301 -19.14 2.18 16.14
C ALA A 301 -18.55 1.47 17.38
N PHE A 302 -17.56 2.04 18.02
CA PHE A 302 -16.96 1.52 19.25
C PHE A 302 -18.01 1.29 20.36
N ARG A 303 -18.95 2.22 20.51
CA ARG A 303 -20.08 2.10 21.46
C ARG A 303 -21.11 1.07 21.00
N ALA A 304 -21.40 0.99 19.72
CA ALA A 304 -22.32 0.00 19.16
C ALA A 304 -21.83 -1.43 19.38
N GLU A 305 -20.52 -1.65 19.34
CA GLU A 305 -19.87 -2.93 19.67
C GLU A 305 -19.88 -3.25 21.18
N GLY A 306 -20.26 -2.30 22.04
CA GLY A 306 -20.20 -2.45 23.50
C GLY A 306 -18.79 -2.36 24.08
N TRP A 307 -17.81 -1.99 23.28
CA TRP A 307 -16.41 -1.89 23.73
C TRP A 307 -16.18 -0.82 24.81
N ASP A 308 -17.03 0.20 24.88
CA ASP A 308 -16.99 1.18 25.97
C ASP A 308 -17.38 0.58 27.32
N ILE A 309 -18.27 -0.41 27.34
CA ILE A 309 -18.66 -1.16 28.54
C ILE A 309 -17.49 -2.07 28.96
N ASP A 310 -16.92 -2.80 28.00
CA ASP A 310 -15.77 -3.67 28.23
C ASP A 310 -14.55 -2.88 28.74
N LEU A 311 -14.31 -1.69 28.17
CA LEU A 311 -13.21 -0.81 28.56
C LEU A 311 -13.34 -0.37 30.03
N ARG A 312 -14.55 0.01 30.45
CA ARG A 312 -14.83 0.34 31.87
C ARG A 312 -14.65 -0.87 32.80
N ALA A 313 -15.05 -2.05 32.32
CA ALA A 313 -14.83 -3.29 33.07
C ALA A 313 -13.32 -3.64 33.15
N HIS A 314 -12.57 -3.43 32.08
CA HIS A 314 -11.13 -3.60 32.05
C HIS A 314 -10.44 -2.67 33.07
N LEU A 315 -10.80 -1.40 33.09
CA LEU A 315 -10.25 -0.41 34.04
C LEU A 315 -10.55 -0.80 35.50
N ARG A 316 -11.78 -1.25 35.78
CA ARG A 316 -12.16 -1.70 37.18
C ARG A 316 -11.34 -2.90 37.63
N ARG A 317 -10.86 -3.74 36.73
CA ARG A 317 -9.97 -4.88 37.03
C ARG A 317 -8.50 -4.48 37.16
N GLY A 318 -8.17 -3.20 37.03
CA GLY A 318 -6.79 -2.68 37.11
C GLY A 318 -6.03 -2.74 35.79
N GLY A 319 -6.73 -3.03 34.67
CA GLY A 319 -6.15 -2.99 33.34
C GLY A 319 -5.79 -1.58 32.89
N ARG A 320 -4.84 -1.46 31.98
CA ARG A 320 -4.37 -0.19 31.45
C ARG A 320 -5.05 0.14 30.11
N ILE A 321 -5.24 1.44 29.87
CA ILE A 321 -5.81 1.95 28.62
C ILE A 321 -4.85 2.97 28.04
N MET A 322 -4.66 2.92 26.73
CA MET A 322 -3.91 3.90 25.96
C MET A 322 -4.69 4.29 24.71
N GLY A 323 -4.86 5.57 24.46
CA GLY A 323 -5.40 6.10 23.21
C GLY A 323 -4.30 6.80 22.41
N ILE A 324 -4.28 6.61 21.10
CA ILE A 324 -3.34 7.26 20.18
C ILE A 324 -4.13 8.17 19.25
N CYS A 325 -3.73 9.46 19.13
CA CYS A 325 -4.35 10.42 18.21
C CYS A 325 -5.88 10.45 18.37
N GLY A 326 -6.65 10.09 17.34
CA GLY A 326 -8.11 10.01 17.37
C GLY A 326 -8.69 8.93 18.30
N GLY A 327 -7.86 8.04 18.82
CA GLY A 327 -8.23 7.04 19.83
C GLY A 327 -8.21 7.59 21.27
N TYR A 328 -7.69 8.81 21.47
CA TYR A 328 -7.71 9.52 22.74
C TYR A 328 -9.11 10.14 22.96
#